data_bfc920b6a3dce5628f1df79deff67fda
#
_entry.id   bfc920b6a3dce5628f1df79deff67fda
#
_cell.length_a   1.000
_cell.length_b   1.000
_cell.length_c   1.000
_cell.angle_alpha   90.00
_cell.angle_beta   90.00
_cell.angle_gamma   90.00
#
_symmetry.space_group_name_H-M   'P 1'
#
loop_
_entity.id
_entity.type
_entity.pdbx_description
1 polymer ?
#
loop_
_entity_poly.entity_id
_entity_poly.type
_entity_poly.pdbx_seq_one_letter_code
_entity_poly.pdbx_strand_id
1 'polypeptide(L)'
;MLSKSQAKAFFVLGTAAFSAVFIGLTIDTFQRIPKQTNANQLTDSAIRGKHLFDKKNCMGCHTILGEGAYYAPELTKVIDRRGEAFVKAVLKDPEAMYPGQRKMINYKFNDQEIEDLTSFLTWVGKMDLNGFPPKPDLIATASYGAGSNPLETIKQPQNFGQVCTACHALNGRGGNVGPALDGVGSKFDIQYITQWLKDPTAIKPDTKMPKLPLSDEEIAELATYLSSLKGETK
;
A
#
# COMPACT_ATOMS: atom_id res chain seq x y z
N MET A 1 8.65 1.20 60.98
CA MET A 1 7.62 2.07 60.39
C MET A 1 8.21 3.47 60.14
N LEU A 2 7.90 4.09 59.00
CA LEU A 2 8.34 5.42 58.70
C LEU A 2 7.62 6.44 59.60
N SER A 3 8.35 7.47 60.06
CA SER A 3 7.71 8.60 60.73
C SER A 3 6.89 9.42 59.73
N LYS A 4 5.90 10.24 60.23
CA LYS A 4 5.09 11.10 59.34
C LYS A 4 5.91 12.03 58.45
N SER A 5 7.04 12.55 58.94
CA SER A 5 7.94 13.43 58.18
C SER A 5 8.72 12.64 57.09
N GLN A 6 9.17 11.43 57.42
CA GLN A 6 9.82 10.55 56.44
C GLN A 6 8.85 10.11 55.34
N ALA A 7 7.60 9.78 55.69
CA ALA A 7 6.60 9.41 54.70
C ALA A 7 6.25 10.61 53.78
N LYS A 8 6.13 11.83 54.34
CA LYS A 8 5.93 13.06 53.58
C LYS A 8 7.09 13.33 52.63
N ALA A 9 8.34 13.24 53.16
CA ALA A 9 9.54 13.45 52.35
C ALA A 9 9.65 12.44 51.20
N PHE A 10 9.41 11.16 51.48
CA PHE A 10 9.39 10.10 50.48
C PHE A 10 8.36 10.36 49.35
N PHE A 11 7.13 10.74 49.73
CA PHE A 11 6.09 11.07 48.78
C PHE A 11 6.45 12.27 47.90
N VAL A 12 6.87 13.39 48.54
CA VAL A 12 7.18 14.63 47.81
C VAL A 12 8.39 14.43 46.87
N LEU A 13 9.48 13.82 47.37
CA LEU A 13 10.67 13.59 46.58
C LEU A 13 10.40 12.58 45.46
N GLY A 14 9.67 11.51 45.73
CA GLY A 14 9.27 10.54 44.73
C GLY A 14 8.42 11.16 43.62
N THR A 15 7.38 11.92 44.02
CA THR A 15 6.52 12.62 43.08
C THR A 15 7.33 13.63 42.24
N ALA A 16 8.20 14.42 42.83
CA ALA A 16 9.04 15.37 42.13
C ALA A 16 9.98 14.70 41.14
N ALA A 17 10.63 13.59 41.53
CA ALA A 17 11.52 12.81 40.66
C ALA A 17 10.78 12.23 39.46
N PHE A 18 9.65 11.54 39.67
CA PHE A 18 8.89 10.95 38.57
C PHE A 18 8.25 12.01 37.66
N SER A 19 7.80 13.15 38.23
CA SER A 19 7.33 14.28 37.43
C SER A 19 8.43 14.86 36.56
N ALA A 20 9.65 15.00 37.08
CA ALA A 20 10.78 15.49 36.30
C ALA A 20 11.14 14.53 35.14
N VAL A 21 11.14 13.23 35.40
CA VAL A 21 11.36 12.21 34.34
C VAL A 21 10.26 12.29 33.30
N PHE A 22 8.99 12.37 33.71
CA PHE A 22 7.86 12.49 32.78
C PHE A 22 7.97 13.73 31.90
N ILE A 23 8.26 14.89 32.48
CA ILE A 23 8.45 16.15 31.73
C ILE A 23 9.63 16.01 30.75
N GLY A 24 10.75 15.47 31.21
CA GLY A 24 11.92 15.26 30.35
C GLY A 24 11.62 14.37 29.15
N LEU A 25 10.95 13.23 29.35
CA LEU A 25 10.52 12.33 28.28
C LEU A 25 9.50 12.98 27.34
N THR A 26 8.60 13.79 27.89
CA THR A 26 7.62 14.53 27.09
C THR A 26 8.32 15.53 26.16
N ILE A 27 9.28 16.31 26.68
CA ILE A 27 10.07 17.25 25.87
C ILE A 27 10.84 16.50 24.77
N ASP A 28 11.53 15.40 25.10
CA ASP A 28 12.24 14.57 24.13
C ASP A 28 11.29 14.06 23.02
N THR A 29 10.11 13.60 23.39
CA THR A 29 9.08 13.15 22.44
C THR A 29 8.68 14.27 21.47
N PHE A 30 8.37 15.47 21.98
CA PHE A 30 8.01 16.60 21.11
C PHE A 30 9.14 17.02 20.17
N GLN A 31 10.38 16.86 20.56
CA GLN A 31 11.53 17.15 19.70
C GLN A 31 11.73 16.10 18.60
N ARG A 32 11.35 14.84 18.85
CA ARG A 32 11.52 13.73 17.89
C ARG A 32 10.37 13.59 16.89
N ILE A 33 9.13 13.92 17.30
CA ILE A 33 7.92 13.77 16.46
C ILE A 33 8.11 14.36 15.06
N PRO A 34 8.56 15.61 14.87
CA PRO A 34 8.66 16.19 13.52
C PRO A 34 9.58 15.40 12.59
N LYS A 35 10.66 14.83 13.13
CA LYS A 35 11.61 14.01 12.37
C LYS A 35 11.03 12.63 12.05
N GLN A 36 10.43 11.97 13.02
CA GLN A 36 9.85 10.63 12.84
C GLN A 36 8.66 10.63 11.88
N THR A 37 7.85 11.69 11.93
CA THR A 37 6.67 11.83 11.06
C THR A 37 6.99 12.46 9.71
N ASN A 38 8.24 12.85 9.44
CA ASN A 38 8.60 13.62 8.24
C ASN A 38 7.69 14.86 8.06
N ALA A 39 7.52 15.64 9.13
CA ALA A 39 6.59 16.78 9.16
C ALA A 39 6.87 17.82 8.06
N ASN A 40 8.14 17.95 7.64
CA ASN A 40 8.55 18.81 6.53
C ASN A 40 8.09 18.33 5.14
N GLN A 41 7.63 17.09 5.03
CA GLN A 41 7.07 16.52 3.80
C GLN A 41 5.53 16.45 3.82
N LEU A 42 4.90 16.96 4.88
CA LEU A 42 3.44 17.01 4.98
C LEU A 42 2.91 18.10 4.03
N THR A 43 2.20 17.67 3.00
CA THR A 43 1.60 18.56 1.99
C THR A 43 0.16 18.89 2.33
N ASP A 44 -0.37 20.00 1.76
CA ASP A 44 -1.79 20.35 1.89
C ASP A 44 -2.71 19.23 1.33
N SER A 45 -2.28 18.53 0.29
CA SER A 45 -2.98 17.37 -0.26
C SER A 45 -3.08 16.25 0.79
N ALA A 46 -1.97 15.92 1.47
CA ALA A 46 -1.98 14.91 2.53
C ALA A 46 -2.87 15.33 3.72
N ILE A 47 -2.90 16.61 4.08
CA ILE A 47 -3.78 17.14 5.12
C ILE A 47 -5.25 16.97 4.72
N ARG A 48 -5.63 17.35 3.49
CA ARG A 48 -7.01 17.13 2.99
C ARG A 48 -7.35 15.64 2.96
N GLY A 49 -6.40 14.80 2.53
CA GLY A 49 -6.55 13.36 2.53
C GLY A 49 -6.81 12.78 3.91
N LYS A 50 -6.09 13.27 4.94
CA LYS A 50 -6.34 12.89 6.35
C LYS A 50 -7.75 13.27 6.80
N HIS A 51 -8.17 14.50 6.51
CA HIS A 51 -9.53 14.93 6.86
C HIS A 51 -10.61 14.10 6.15
N LEU A 52 -10.39 13.77 4.88
CA LEU A 52 -11.30 12.91 4.12
C LEU A 52 -11.33 11.48 4.68
N PHE A 53 -10.17 10.93 5.04
CA PHE A 53 -10.01 9.62 5.66
C PHE A 53 -10.82 9.51 6.96
N ASP A 54 -10.75 10.53 7.82
CA ASP A 54 -11.52 10.61 9.06
C ASP A 54 -13.02 10.78 8.78
N LYS A 55 -13.38 11.71 7.90
CA LYS A 55 -14.77 12.00 7.53
C LYS A 55 -15.49 10.77 6.97
N LYS A 56 -14.80 9.94 6.20
CA LYS A 56 -15.36 8.70 5.63
C LYS A 56 -15.25 7.50 6.57
N ASN A 57 -14.72 7.71 7.78
CA ASN A 57 -14.54 6.67 8.80
C ASN A 57 -13.79 5.43 8.28
N CYS A 58 -12.69 5.64 7.57
CA CYS A 58 -11.92 4.53 6.99
C CYS A 58 -11.37 3.58 8.06
N MET A 59 -11.05 4.11 9.27
CA MET A 59 -10.65 3.29 10.43
C MET A 59 -11.76 2.39 10.97
N GLY A 60 -13.01 2.62 10.59
CA GLY A 60 -14.10 1.70 10.92
C GLY A 60 -13.98 0.33 10.27
N CYS A 61 -13.14 0.19 9.24
CA CYS A 61 -12.84 -1.07 8.58
C CYS A 61 -11.35 -1.39 8.53
N HIS A 62 -10.49 -0.39 8.40
CA HIS A 62 -9.04 -0.52 8.23
C HIS A 62 -8.29 -0.17 9.52
N THR A 63 -7.10 -0.77 9.67
CA THR A 63 -6.10 -0.28 10.62
C THR A 63 -5.11 0.65 9.92
N ILE A 64 -4.65 1.67 10.64
CA ILE A 64 -3.54 2.54 10.28
C ILE A 64 -2.76 2.88 11.55
N LEU A 65 -1.43 2.83 11.50
CA LEU A 65 -0.55 3.06 12.65
C LEU A 65 -0.88 2.16 13.88
N GLY A 66 -1.45 0.99 13.64
CA GLY A 66 -1.86 0.06 14.69
C GLY A 66 -3.24 0.29 15.28
N GLU A 67 -3.94 1.35 14.87
CA GLU A 67 -5.25 1.72 15.36
C GLU A 67 -6.33 1.44 14.32
N GLY A 68 -7.56 1.13 14.75
CA GLY A 68 -8.71 0.89 13.87
C GLY A 68 -9.24 -0.53 13.90
N ALA A 69 -10.06 -0.89 12.90
CA ALA A 69 -10.72 -2.18 12.80
C ALA A 69 -9.96 -3.16 11.87
N TYR A 70 -9.97 -4.45 12.23
CA TYR A 70 -9.32 -5.53 11.47
C TYR A 70 -10.26 -6.18 10.44
N TYR A 71 -11.25 -5.43 9.95
CA TYR A 71 -12.18 -5.93 8.95
C TYR A 71 -11.59 -5.91 7.53
N ALA A 72 -10.72 -4.97 7.24
CA ALA A 72 -10.06 -4.74 5.96
C ALA A 72 -8.54 -4.63 6.15
N PRO A 73 -7.73 -4.63 5.06
CA PRO A 73 -6.28 -4.60 5.17
C PRO A 73 -5.74 -3.39 5.92
N GLU A 74 -4.60 -3.59 6.58
CA GLU A 74 -3.80 -2.55 7.22
C GLU A 74 -3.24 -1.56 6.17
N LEU A 75 -3.26 -0.25 6.45
CA LEU A 75 -2.98 0.80 5.47
C LEU A 75 -1.65 1.56 5.69
N THR A 76 -0.95 1.39 6.81
CA THR A 76 0.25 2.19 7.13
C THR A 76 1.31 2.13 6.03
N LYS A 77 1.60 0.94 5.51
CA LYS A 77 2.58 0.73 4.43
C LYS A 77 1.93 0.25 3.12
N VAL A 78 0.67 0.63 2.89
CA VAL A 78 -0.09 0.13 1.72
C VAL A 78 0.53 0.58 0.40
N ILE A 79 1.07 1.79 0.33
CA ILE A 79 1.73 2.31 -0.87
C ILE A 79 3.00 1.50 -1.18
N ASP A 80 3.80 1.17 -0.16
CA ASP A 80 5.00 0.35 -0.34
C ASP A 80 4.66 -1.07 -0.82
N ARG A 81 3.54 -1.63 -0.31
CA ARG A 81 3.10 -2.99 -0.65
C ARG A 81 2.40 -3.10 -2.01
N ARG A 82 1.59 -2.10 -2.36
CA ARG A 82 0.66 -2.18 -3.50
C ARG A 82 0.89 -1.13 -4.59
N GLY A 83 1.69 -0.11 -4.30
CA GLY A 83 1.88 1.02 -5.21
C GLY A 83 0.69 1.97 -5.26
N GLU A 84 0.94 3.19 -5.70
CA GLU A 84 -0.08 4.24 -5.82
C GLU A 84 -1.16 3.90 -6.86
N ALA A 85 -0.76 3.34 -8.00
CA ALA A 85 -1.68 3.00 -9.08
C ALA A 85 -2.76 2.00 -8.62
N PHE A 86 -2.38 0.98 -7.84
CA PHE A 86 -3.34 0.04 -7.26
C PHE A 86 -4.28 0.71 -6.28
N VAL A 87 -3.77 1.55 -5.37
CA VAL A 87 -4.58 2.26 -4.38
C VAL A 87 -5.57 3.20 -5.06
N LYS A 88 -5.13 3.97 -6.06
CA LYS A 88 -5.99 4.86 -6.86
C LYS A 88 -7.10 4.08 -7.58
N ALA A 89 -6.76 2.93 -8.18
CA ALA A 89 -7.76 2.07 -8.85
C ALA A 89 -8.82 1.54 -7.87
N VAL A 90 -8.40 1.06 -6.68
CA VAL A 90 -9.34 0.58 -5.65
C VAL A 90 -10.23 1.71 -5.13
N LEU A 91 -9.69 2.92 -4.92
CA LEU A 91 -10.47 4.07 -4.49
C LEU A 91 -11.46 4.52 -5.56
N LYS A 92 -11.10 4.41 -6.84
CA LYS A 92 -11.94 4.79 -7.98
C LYS A 92 -13.12 3.84 -8.16
N ASP A 93 -12.83 2.53 -8.22
CA ASP A 93 -13.85 1.49 -8.42
C ASP A 93 -13.47 0.17 -7.72
N PRO A 94 -13.82 0.03 -6.44
CA PRO A 94 -13.54 -1.20 -5.70
C PRO A 94 -14.31 -2.41 -6.23
N GLU A 95 -15.41 -2.20 -6.97
CA GLU A 95 -16.19 -3.28 -7.56
C GLU A 95 -15.50 -3.89 -8.77
N ALA A 96 -14.96 -3.05 -9.65
CA ALA A 96 -14.15 -3.51 -10.78
C ALA A 96 -12.88 -4.23 -10.33
N MET A 97 -12.27 -3.77 -9.22
CA MET A 97 -11.05 -4.39 -8.67
C MET A 97 -11.29 -5.75 -8.01
N TYR A 98 -12.49 -5.99 -7.46
CA TYR A 98 -12.84 -7.21 -6.72
C TYR A 98 -14.23 -7.75 -7.12
N PRO A 99 -14.43 -8.13 -8.40
CA PRO A 99 -15.73 -8.59 -8.88
C PRO A 99 -16.16 -9.88 -8.18
N GLY A 100 -17.39 -9.87 -7.63
CA GLY A 100 -17.96 -11.03 -6.94
C GLY A 100 -17.32 -11.39 -5.59
N GLN A 101 -16.37 -10.56 -5.10
CA GLN A 101 -15.72 -10.75 -3.81
C GLN A 101 -16.18 -9.68 -2.80
N ARG A 102 -15.81 -9.89 -1.53
CA ARG A 102 -15.95 -8.87 -0.49
C ARG A 102 -15.05 -7.68 -0.83
N LYS A 103 -15.62 -6.50 -0.87
CA LYS A 103 -14.99 -5.29 -1.36
C LYS A 103 -15.27 -4.09 -0.46
N MET A 104 -14.46 -3.06 -0.63
CA MET A 104 -14.67 -1.76 -0.02
C MET A 104 -15.97 -1.13 -0.56
N ILE A 105 -16.62 -0.31 0.26
CA ILE A 105 -17.75 0.52 -0.17
C ILE A 105 -17.27 1.48 -1.26
N ASN A 106 -18.04 1.61 -2.36
CA ASN A 106 -17.74 2.60 -3.37
C ASN A 106 -18.22 3.99 -2.91
N TYR A 107 -17.29 4.82 -2.44
CA TYR A 107 -17.56 6.18 -1.97
C TYR A 107 -17.72 7.19 -3.12
N LYS A 108 -17.49 6.75 -4.37
CA LYS A 108 -17.55 7.60 -5.58
C LYS A 108 -16.66 8.84 -5.48
N PHE A 109 -15.44 8.64 -5.01
CA PHE A 109 -14.45 9.71 -4.92
C PHE A 109 -14.16 10.30 -6.29
N ASN A 110 -14.03 11.63 -6.34
CA ASN A 110 -13.50 12.32 -7.50
C ASN A 110 -11.96 12.20 -7.56
N ASP A 111 -11.36 12.60 -8.69
CA ASP A 111 -9.92 12.41 -8.90
C ASP A 111 -9.06 13.18 -7.89
N GLN A 112 -9.50 14.38 -7.45
CA GLN A 112 -8.81 15.16 -6.42
C GLN A 112 -8.87 14.48 -5.04
N GLU A 113 -10.01 13.93 -4.68
CA GLU A 113 -10.16 13.19 -3.42
C GLU A 113 -9.30 11.92 -3.40
N ILE A 114 -9.18 11.23 -4.54
CA ILE A 114 -8.30 10.08 -4.70
C ILE A 114 -6.84 10.48 -4.53
N GLU A 115 -6.44 11.59 -5.16
CA GLU A 115 -5.08 12.12 -5.04
C GLU A 115 -4.76 12.52 -3.60
N ASP A 116 -5.68 13.21 -2.93
CA ASP A 116 -5.53 13.64 -1.54
C ASP A 116 -5.39 12.43 -0.59
N LEU A 117 -6.24 11.41 -0.73
CA LEU A 117 -6.14 10.17 0.05
C LEU A 117 -4.82 9.42 -0.22
N THR A 118 -4.41 9.34 -1.48
CA THR A 118 -3.16 8.69 -1.87
C THR A 118 -1.95 9.44 -1.29
N SER A 119 -1.95 10.77 -1.37
CA SER A 119 -0.92 11.62 -0.76
C SER A 119 -0.82 11.43 0.75
N PHE A 120 -1.96 11.33 1.45
CA PHE A 120 -1.99 11.03 2.87
C PHE A 120 -1.37 9.67 3.18
N LEU A 121 -1.78 8.61 2.47
CA LEU A 121 -1.25 7.26 2.67
C LEU A 121 0.24 7.17 2.32
N THR A 122 0.69 7.91 1.30
CA THR A 122 2.11 8.01 0.94
C THR A 122 2.92 8.66 2.07
N TRP A 123 2.43 9.76 2.63
CA TRP A 123 3.09 10.44 3.75
C TRP A 123 3.16 9.55 4.99
N VAL A 124 2.05 8.90 5.38
CA VAL A 124 2.01 7.94 6.50
C VAL A 124 3.01 6.79 6.27
N GLY A 125 3.06 6.26 5.05
CA GLY A 125 3.98 5.19 4.68
C GLY A 125 5.46 5.53 4.87
N LYS A 126 5.83 6.81 4.84
CA LYS A 126 7.21 7.29 5.03
C LYS A 126 7.58 7.59 6.48
N MET A 127 6.65 7.49 7.43
CA MET A 127 6.96 7.68 8.84
C MET A 127 7.92 6.62 9.36
N ASP A 128 8.84 7.04 10.23
CA ASP A 128 9.69 6.12 10.98
C ASP A 128 8.91 5.59 12.19
N LEU A 129 8.42 4.38 12.05
CA LEU A 129 7.61 3.69 13.06
C LEU A 129 8.39 2.58 13.77
N ASN A 130 9.71 2.67 13.74
CA ASN A 130 10.59 1.68 14.39
C ASN A 130 10.27 0.23 13.97
N GLY A 131 10.06 0.03 12.65
CA GLY A 131 9.79 -1.28 12.06
C GLY A 131 8.31 -1.73 12.09
N PHE A 132 7.39 -0.90 12.56
CA PHE A 132 5.95 -1.20 12.47
C PHE A 132 5.37 -0.81 11.09
N PRO A 133 4.39 -1.55 10.55
CA PRO A 133 3.99 -2.90 10.96
C PRO A 133 5.08 -3.93 10.64
N PRO A 134 5.21 -4.99 11.44
CA PRO A 134 6.16 -6.06 11.15
C PRO A 134 5.82 -6.70 9.80
N LYS A 135 6.84 -7.17 9.09
CA LYS A 135 6.60 -7.93 7.86
C LYS A 135 5.84 -9.20 8.22
N PRO A 136 4.78 -9.57 7.44
CA PRO A 136 4.05 -10.80 7.71
C PRO A 136 4.97 -12.01 7.56
N ASP A 137 5.16 -12.76 8.65
CA ASP A 137 5.99 -13.98 8.70
C ASP A 137 5.23 -15.22 8.19
N LEU A 138 3.89 -15.19 8.28
CA LEU A 138 3.01 -16.26 7.77
C LEU A 138 2.88 -16.28 6.24
N ILE A 139 3.20 -15.18 5.57
CA ILE A 139 3.56 -15.26 4.16
C ILE A 139 4.98 -15.83 4.20
N ALA A 140 5.07 -17.16 4.47
CA ALA A 140 6.29 -17.87 4.18
C ALA A 140 6.76 -17.31 2.87
N THR A 141 7.88 -16.61 2.90
CA THR A 141 8.68 -16.28 1.76
C THR A 141 8.29 -17.15 0.57
N ALA A 142 7.09 -16.93 0.03
CA ALA A 142 6.90 -17.05 -1.35
C ALA A 142 7.83 -15.95 -1.85
N SER A 143 9.15 -16.19 -1.65
CA SER A 143 10.15 -15.66 -2.51
C SER A 143 9.48 -15.81 -3.87
N TYR A 144 9.08 -14.70 -4.46
CA TYR A 144 8.83 -14.67 -5.88
C TYR A 144 10.16 -15.17 -6.42
N GLY A 145 10.24 -16.54 -6.45
CA GLY A 145 11.48 -17.27 -6.56
C GLY A 145 12.09 -16.81 -7.84
N ALA A 146 13.30 -16.41 -7.72
CA ALA A 146 14.31 -16.80 -8.66
C ALA A 146 14.18 -18.32 -8.93
N GLY A 147 13.17 -18.70 -9.70
CA GLY A 147 13.18 -19.91 -10.49
C GLY A 147 14.19 -19.59 -11.58
N SER A 148 15.31 -20.21 -11.51
CA SER A 148 16.34 -20.24 -12.53
C SER A 148 15.72 -20.64 -13.88
N ASN A 149 15.21 -19.67 -14.60
CA ASN A 149 14.81 -19.78 -15.98
C ASN A 149 15.86 -18.99 -16.80
N PRO A 150 16.48 -19.57 -17.84
CA PRO A 150 17.57 -18.94 -18.61
C PRO A 150 17.18 -17.68 -19.39
N LEU A 151 15.98 -17.14 -19.19
CA LEU A 151 15.49 -15.87 -19.76
C LEU A 151 15.68 -14.67 -18.80
N GLU A 152 16.66 -14.72 -17.89
CA GLU A 152 16.98 -13.70 -16.89
C GLU A 152 17.60 -12.40 -17.46
N THR A 153 17.09 -11.88 -18.57
CA THR A 153 17.60 -10.59 -19.07
C THR A 153 16.67 -9.41 -18.81
N ILE A 154 15.40 -9.67 -18.45
CA ILE A 154 14.43 -8.59 -18.18
C ILE A 154 13.95 -8.71 -16.73
N LYS A 155 14.42 -7.81 -15.87
CA LYS A 155 14.01 -7.74 -14.47
C LYS A 155 12.50 -7.45 -14.38
N GLN A 156 11.78 -8.21 -13.55
CA GLN A 156 10.37 -7.97 -13.29
C GLN A 156 10.18 -6.56 -12.73
N PRO A 157 9.32 -5.73 -13.36
CA PRO A 157 9.00 -4.41 -12.84
C PRO A 157 8.36 -4.45 -11.47
N GLN A 158 8.66 -3.49 -10.61
CA GLN A 158 8.10 -3.44 -9.27
C GLN A 158 6.58 -3.33 -9.29
N ASN A 159 6.03 -2.51 -10.17
CA ASN A 159 4.59 -2.30 -10.34
C ASN A 159 3.86 -3.57 -10.85
N PHE A 160 4.54 -4.49 -11.56
CA PHE A 160 3.96 -5.79 -11.89
C PHE A 160 3.59 -6.59 -10.63
N GLY A 161 4.52 -6.70 -9.69
CA GLY A 161 4.28 -7.39 -8.41
C GLY A 161 3.26 -6.70 -7.51
N GLN A 162 3.19 -5.37 -7.57
CA GLN A 162 2.29 -4.57 -6.73
C GLN A 162 0.84 -4.53 -7.27
N VAL A 163 0.68 -4.44 -8.59
CA VAL A 163 -0.61 -4.19 -9.24
C VAL A 163 -1.15 -5.43 -9.93
N CYS A 164 -0.39 -6.02 -10.87
CA CYS A 164 -0.89 -7.09 -11.75
C CYS A 164 -1.16 -8.39 -11.00
N THR A 165 -0.29 -8.76 -10.05
CA THR A 165 -0.43 -10.01 -9.28
C THR A 165 -1.61 -10.01 -8.31
N ALA A 166 -2.27 -8.87 -8.08
CA ALA A 166 -3.51 -8.82 -7.31
C ALA A 166 -4.66 -9.58 -8.00
N CYS A 167 -4.67 -9.56 -9.35
CA CYS A 167 -5.73 -10.15 -10.15
C CYS A 167 -5.23 -11.31 -11.02
N HIS A 168 -3.97 -11.31 -11.45
CA HIS A 168 -3.39 -12.27 -12.37
C HIS A 168 -2.39 -13.21 -11.68
N ALA A 169 -2.37 -14.47 -12.09
CA ALA A 169 -1.33 -15.41 -11.72
C ALA A 169 -0.18 -15.38 -12.73
N LEU A 170 1.04 -15.66 -12.24
CA LEU A 170 2.22 -15.99 -13.04
C LEU A 170 2.95 -17.15 -12.36
N ASN A 171 3.27 -18.21 -13.10
CA ASN A 171 3.87 -19.45 -12.57
C ASN A 171 3.03 -20.05 -11.42
N GLY A 172 1.71 -20.01 -11.52
CA GLY A 172 0.77 -20.50 -10.52
C GLY A 172 0.68 -19.65 -9.23
N ARG A 173 1.28 -18.45 -9.19
CA ARG A 173 1.28 -17.55 -8.05
C ARG A 173 0.59 -16.23 -8.42
N GLY A 174 -0.25 -15.70 -7.53
CA GLY A 174 -0.99 -14.45 -7.73
C GLY A 174 -2.50 -14.64 -7.63
N GLY A 175 -3.25 -13.65 -8.11
CA GLY A 175 -4.71 -13.65 -8.12
C GLY A 175 -5.29 -14.56 -9.20
N ASN A 176 -6.57 -14.89 -9.03
CA ASN A 176 -7.36 -15.70 -9.95
C ASN A 176 -8.56 -14.96 -10.56
N VAL A 177 -8.59 -13.64 -10.42
CA VAL A 177 -9.65 -12.79 -10.98
C VAL A 177 -9.48 -12.63 -12.48
N GLY A 178 -8.24 -12.43 -12.93
CA GLY A 178 -7.85 -12.37 -14.32
C GLY A 178 -7.19 -13.67 -14.81
N PRO A 179 -6.99 -13.84 -16.11
CA PRO A 179 -6.29 -14.99 -16.66
C PRO A 179 -4.83 -15.03 -16.22
N ALA A 180 -4.23 -16.22 -16.15
CA ALA A 180 -2.80 -16.37 -15.93
C ALA A 180 -2.00 -15.70 -17.06
N LEU A 181 -0.88 -15.08 -16.71
CA LEU A 181 -0.03 -14.33 -17.65
C LEU A 181 1.12 -15.18 -18.22
N ASP A 182 1.15 -16.47 -17.87
CA ASP A 182 2.10 -17.42 -18.42
C ASP A 182 1.97 -17.46 -19.95
N GLY A 183 3.06 -17.18 -20.65
CA GLY A 183 3.09 -17.17 -22.10
C GLY A 183 2.27 -16.06 -22.80
N VAL A 184 1.89 -15.02 -22.08
CA VAL A 184 1.12 -13.89 -22.66
C VAL A 184 1.86 -13.24 -23.83
N GLY A 185 3.19 -13.13 -23.77
CA GLY A 185 4.01 -12.59 -24.86
C GLY A 185 4.14 -13.52 -26.06
N SER A 186 3.71 -14.80 -25.97
CA SER A 186 3.57 -15.68 -27.15
C SER A 186 2.23 -15.49 -27.86
N LYS A 187 1.22 -14.95 -27.15
CA LYS A 187 -0.14 -14.74 -27.68
C LYS A 187 -0.34 -13.36 -28.28
N PHE A 188 0.31 -12.36 -27.68
CA PHE A 188 0.16 -10.96 -28.05
C PHE A 188 1.51 -10.30 -28.21
N ASP A 189 1.63 -9.41 -29.22
CA ASP A 189 2.82 -8.60 -29.42
C ASP A 189 2.86 -7.41 -28.44
N ILE A 190 4.00 -6.75 -28.37
CA ILE A 190 4.23 -5.62 -27.46
C ILE A 190 3.30 -4.44 -27.77
N GLN A 191 2.92 -4.23 -29.02
CA GLN A 191 2.04 -3.14 -29.42
C GLN A 191 0.63 -3.36 -28.91
N TYR A 192 0.11 -4.57 -29.06
CA TYR A 192 -1.20 -4.96 -28.51
C TYR A 192 -1.21 -4.84 -26.98
N ILE A 193 -0.17 -5.36 -26.32
CA ILE A 193 -0.05 -5.30 -24.84
C ILE A 193 -0.01 -3.83 -24.39
N THR A 194 0.73 -2.96 -25.07
CA THR A 194 0.79 -1.54 -24.75
C THR A 194 -0.58 -0.87 -24.85
N GLN A 195 -1.30 -1.11 -25.94
CA GLN A 195 -2.65 -0.57 -26.14
C GLN A 195 -3.63 -1.11 -25.09
N TRP A 196 -3.54 -2.41 -24.79
CA TRP A 196 -4.37 -3.05 -23.76
C TRP A 196 -4.14 -2.42 -22.37
N LEU A 197 -2.88 -2.17 -21.98
CA LEU A 197 -2.56 -1.55 -20.69
C LEU A 197 -3.01 -0.09 -20.63
N LYS A 198 -3.02 0.64 -21.75
CA LYS A 198 -3.52 2.03 -21.82
C LYS A 198 -5.02 2.11 -21.61
N ASP A 199 -5.77 1.28 -22.30
CA ASP A 199 -7.23 1.24 -22.17
C ASP A 199 -7.79 -0.12 -22.60
N PRO A 200 -7.97 -1.05 -21.65
CA PRO A 200 -8.53 -2.38 -21.95
C PRO A 200 -9.93 -2.32 -22.56
N THR A 201 -10.74 -1.33 -22.15
CA THR A 201 -12.12 -1.19 -22.60
C THR A 201 -12.23 -0.66 -24.02
N ALA A 202 -11.23 0.07 -24.48
CA ALA A 202 -11.17 0.52 -25.88
C ALA A 202 -10.97 -0.65 -26.87
N ILE A 203 -10.30 -1.73 -26.42
CA ILE A 203 -10.06 -2.92 -27.25
C ILE A 203 -11.20 -3.92 -27.06
N LYS A 204 -11.62 -4.12 -25.82
CA LYS A 204 -12.69 -5.06 -25.46
C LYS A 204 -13.65 -4.41 -24.46
N PRO A 205 -14.78 -3.85 -24.94
CA PRO A 205 -15.70 -3.08 -24.10
C PRO A 205 -16.30 -3.85 -22.91
N ASP A 206 -16.41 -5.16 -23.01
CA ASP A 206 -16.94 -6.06 -21.98
C ASP A 206 -15.86 -6.68 -21.07
N THR A 207 -14.63 -6.18 -21.16
CA THR A 207 -13.54 -6.67 -20.29
C THR A 207 -13.80 -6.32 -18.83
N LYS A 208 -13.42 -7.24 -17.94
CA LYS A 208 -13.44 -7.00 -16.50
C LYS A 208 -12.14 -6.35 -15.97
N MET A 209 -11.12 -6.24 -16.82
CA MET A 209 -9.88 -5.57 -16.45
C MET A 209 -10.14 -4.06 -16.40
N PRO A 210 -10.00 -3.40 -15.25
CA PRO A 210 -10.18 -1.96 -15.14
C PRO A 210 -9.03 -1.21 -15.82
N LYS A 211 -9.30 0.01 -16.27
CA LYS A 211 -8.25 0.94 -16.67
C LYS A 211 -7.44 1.35 -15.44
N LEU A 212 -6.16 1.05 -15.42
CA LEU A 212 -5.26 1.38 -14.33
C LEU A 212 -4.63 2.75 -14.58
N PRO A 213 -4.43 3.58 -13.54
CA PRO A 213 -3.77 4.88 -13.65
C PRO A 213 -2.24 4.71 -13.72
N LEU A 214 -1.76 4.17 -14.83
CA LEU A 214 -0.34 3.95 -15.13
C LEU A 214 0.20 5.08 -15.99
N SER A 215 1.45 5.48 -15.73
CA SER A 215 2.17 6.41 -16.63
C SER A 215 2.57 5.71 -17.94
N ASP A 216 2.92 6.51 -18.96
CA ASP A 216 3.39 5.94 -20.23
C ASP A 216 4.70 5.15 -20.05
N GLU A 217 5.57 5.57 -19.13
CA GLU A 217 6.81 4.87 -18.77
C GLU A 217 6.52 3.52 -18.11
N GLU A 218 5.61 3.48 -17.15
CA GLU A 218 5.19 2.24 -16.50
C GLU A 218 4.54 1.27 -17.49
N ILE A 219 3.73 1.78 -18.40
CA ILE A 219 3.12 0.97 -19.46
C ILE A 219 4.19 0.38 -20.38
N ALA A 220 5.19 1.18 -20.79
CA ALA A 220 6.27 0.69 -21.64
C ALA A 220 7.11 -0.40 -20.96
N GLU A 221 7.44 -0.20 -19.68
CA GLU A 221 8.18 -1.17 -18.87
C GLU A 221 7.40 -2.47 -18.70
N LEU A 222 6.12 -2.37 -18.33
CA LEU A 222 5.22 -3.52 -18.18
C LEU A 222 5.00 -4.26 -19.50
N ALA A 223 4.79 -3.54 -20.61
CA ALA A 223 4.59 -4.15 -21.92
C ALA A 223 5.85 -4.89 -22.39
N THR A 224 7.03 -4.34 -22.14
CA THR A 224 8.31 -5.00 -22.41
C THR A 224 8.45 -6.28 -21.60
N TYR A 225 8.18 -6.22 -20.30
CA TYR A 225 8.22 -7.39 -19.44
C TYR A 225 7.21 -8.46 -19.86
N LEU A 226 5.94 -8.10 -20.06
CA LEU A 226 4.88 -9.04 -20.46
C LEU A 226 5.14 -9.67 -21.82
N SER A 227 5.69 -8.92 -22.77
CA SER A 227 6.04 -9.45 -24.09
C SER A 227 7.19 -10.47 -24.04
N SER A 228 8.02 -10.41 -22.98
CA SER A 228 9.10 -11.36 -22.74
C SER A 228 8.61 -12.70 -22.14
N LEU A 229 7.42 -12.73 -21.57
CA LEU A 229 6.83 -13.94 -20.98
C LEU A 229 6.38 -14.89 -22.09
N LYS A 230 7.34 -15.64 -22.65
CA LYS A 230 7.07 -16.67 -23.67
C LYS A 230 6.70 -17.97 -22.97
N GLY A 231 5.57 -18.54 -23.34
CA GLY A 231 5.21 -19.90 -22.93
C GLY A 231 5.78 -20.92 -23.90
N GLU A 232 6.01 -22.14 -23.44
CA GLU A 232 6.20 -23.27 -24.36
C GLU A 232 4.89 -23.44 -25.14
N THR A 233 4.97 -23.33 -26.46
CA THR A 233 3.88 -23.73 -27.36
C THR A 233 3.76 -25.26 -27.24
N LYS A 234 2.77 -25.74 -26.47
CA LYS A 234 2.33 -27.11 -26.52
C LYS A 234 1.53 -27.34 -27.79
#